data_688ebe14dce017a9a57d062fef3345a9
#
_entry.id   688ebe14dce017a9a57d062fef3345a9
#
_cell.length_a   1.000
_cell.length_b   1.000
_cell.length_c   1.000
_cell.angle_alpha   90.00
_cell.angle_beta   90.00
_cell.angle_gamma   90.00
#
_symmetry.space_group_name_H-M   'P 1'
#
loop_
_entity.id
_entity.type
_entity.pdbx_description
1 polymer ?
#
loop_
_entity_poly.entity_id
_entity_poly.type
_entity_poly.pdbx_seq_one_letter_code
_entity_poly.pdbx_strand_id
1 'polypeptide(L)'
;KNKGIPAPCGLKLKFQFYNKTVFTLLKRVLGIERGRFFPVAGAPLSDTVNEFLQSVNIPIAYGYGLSETTATVCFYPEIGFQFGSIGEVMPGVQVKIDPGNNEILVKGKTVMSGYYNKPEETKRAFTEDGFFRTGDAGRLEGNTLFFTERIKDLYKTSNGKYIAPQAIEMVMSGDNYIEQIAVIGDQRKFVSALIVPAYPLLEKYAGEKGISFESREELVKNKDIIRFIEARVEEHQKNLASYEKIKRFTLLPEPFMMGCELTDTLKLRRPVVLQKYATEIEAMYEE
;
A
#
# COMPACT_ATOMS: atom_id res chain seq x y z
N LYS A 1 -14.68 -19.10 -6.98
CA LYS A 1 -13.56 -20.05 -7.04
C LYS A 1 -12.76 -20.00 -5.73
N ASN A 2 -12.40 -18.82 -5.30
CA ASN A 2 -11.60 -18.61 -4.09
C ASN A 2 -12.25 -19.15 -2.79
N LYS A 3 -13.57 -19.01 -2.65
CA LYS A 3 -14.30 -19.48 -1.44
C LYS A 3 -14.63 -20.99 -1.45
N GLY A 4 -14.15 -21.75 -2.44
CA GLY A 4 -14.51 -23.17 -2.60
C GLY A 4 -15.98 -23.41 -2.96
N ILE A 5 -16.79 -22.35 -3.14
CA ILE A 5 -18.20 -22.45 -3.47
C ILE A 5 -18.35 -22.79 -4.95
N PRO A 6 -19.07 -23.85 -5.32
CA PRO A 6 -19.27 -24.19 -6.72
C PRO A 6 -20.08 -23.10 -7.42
N ALA A 7 -19.52 -22.51 -8.47
CA ALA A 7 -20.21 -21.51 -9.27
C ALA A 7 -21.39 -22.14 -10.04
N PRO A 8 -22.52 -21.44 -10.20
CA PRO A 8 -23.63 -21.86 -11.07
C PRO A 8 -23.16 -22.18 -12.49
N CYS A 9 -23.75 -23.17 -13.15
CA CYS A 9 -23.34 -23.59 -14.50
C CYS A 9 -23.30 -22.44 -15.51
N GLY A 10 -24.28 -21.55 -15.50
CA GLY A 10 -24.32 -20.37 -16.37
C GLY A 10 -23.15 -19.40 -16.16
N LEU A 11 -22.71 -19.23 -14.91
CA LEU A 11 -21.55 -18.40 -14.60
C LEU A 11 -20.23 -19.06 -15.06
N LYS A 12 -20.12 -20.40 -14.92
CA LYS A 12 -18.97 -21.15 -15.43
C LYS A 12 -18.83 -21.03 -16.95
N LEU A 13 -19.93 -21.15 -17.68
CA LEU A 13 -19.94 -21.00 -19.14
C LEU A 13 -19.55 -19.58 -19.57
N LYS A 14 -20.13 -18.55 -18.94
CA LYS A 14 -19.75 -17.15 -19.18
C LYS A 14 -18.25 -16.92 -18.90
N PHE A 15 -17.77 -17.39 -17.77
CA PHE A 15 -16.34 -17.26 -17.42
C PHE A 15 -15.44 -17.96 -18.44
N GLN A 16 -15.78 -19.17 -18.89
CA GLN A 16 -15.03 -19.89 -19.91
C GLN A 16 -15.00 -19.16 -21.24
N PHE A 17 -16.13 -18.57 -21.64
CA PHE A 17 -16.21 -17.76 -22.86
C PHE A 17 -15.32 -16.52 -22.76
N TYR A 18 -15.45 -15.73 -21.69
CA TYR A 18 -14.61 -14.53 -21.50
C TYR A 18 -13.13 -14.89 -21.33
N ASN A 19 -12.81 -16.01 -20.67
CA ASN A 19 -11.43 -16.44 -20.51
C ASN A 19 -10.75 -16.79 -21.84
N LYS A 20 -11.50 -17.41 -22.77
CA LYS A 20 -10.98 -17.74 -24.12
C LYS A 20 -10.91 -16.53 -25.06
N THR A 21 -11.66 -15.48 -24.81
CA THR A 21 -11.75 -14.29 -25.66
C THR A 21 -11.11 -13.07 -25.01
N VAL A 22 -11.85 -12.36 -24.19
CA VAL A 22 -11.46 -11.06 -23.62
C VAL A 22 -10.24 -11.18 -22.70
N PHE A 23 -10.21 -12.16 -21.78
CA PHE A 23 -9.09 -12.28 -20.84
C PHE A 23 -7.81 -12.78 -21.52
N THR A 24 -7.92 -13.61 -22.54
CA THR A 24 -6.77 -14.00 -23.36
C THR A 24 -6.21 -12.81 -24.14
N LEU A 25 -7.07 -11.96 -24.70
CA LEU A 25 -6.64 -10.74 -25.38
C LEU A 25 -5.96 -9.77 -24.39
N LEU A 26 -6.56 -9.55 -23.22
CA LEU A 26 -5.99 -8.73 -22.16
C LEU A 26 -4.58 -9.22 -21.78
N LYS A 27 -4.42 -10.53 -21.52
CA LYS A 27 -3.11 -11.13 -21.19
C LYS A 27 -2.09 -10.95 -22.30
N ARG A 28 -2.52 -11.03 -23.55
CA ARG A 28 -1.64 -10.82 -24.72
C ARG A 28 -1.19 -9.37 -24.83
N VAL A 29 -2.11 -8.41 -24.64
CA VAL A 29 -1.79 -6.97 -24.63
C VAL A 29 -0.79 -6.64 -23.51
N LEU A 30 -0.94 -7.31 -22.36
CA LEU A 30 -0.02 -7.16 -21.23
C LEU A 30 1.28 -7.97 -21.39
N GLY A 31 1.42 -8.81 -22.42
CA GLY A 31 2.59 -9.66 -22.64
C GLY A 31 2.74 -10.82 -21.65
N ILE A 32 1.65 -11.20 -20.97
CA ILE A 32 1.66 -12.20 -19.89
C ILE A 32 0.87 -13.48 -20.21
N GLU A 33 0.53 -13.73 -21.47
CA GLU A 33 -0.30 -14.85 -21.88
C GLU A 33 0.27 -16.24 -21.55
N ARG A 34 1.60 -16.33 -21.37
CA ARG A 34 2.30 -17.57 -21.00
C ARG A 34 2.50 -17.74 -19.48
N GLY A 35 2.19 -16.69 -18.70
CA GLY A 35 2.31 -16.72 -17.26
C GLY A 35 1.27 -17.64 -16.61
N ARG A 36 1.71 -18.47 -15.67
CA ARG A 36 0.84 -19.38 -14.92
C ARG A 36 0.40 -18.78 -13.59
N PHE A 37 1.26 -18.03 -12.93
CA PHE A 37 1.00 -17.26 -11.71
C PHE A 37 1.96 -16.07 -11.65
N PHE A 38 1.59 -15.05 -10.90
CA PHE A 38 2.32 -13.79 -10.82
C PHE A 38 2.63 -13.46 -9.37
N PRO A 39 3.88 -13.71 -8.91
CA PRO A 39 4.26 -13.40 -7.54
C PRO A 39 4.31 -11.89 -7.32
N VAL A 40 3.70 -11.43 -6.25
CA VAL A 40 3.70 -10.04 -5.80
C VAL A 40 4.10 -10.01 -4.35
N ALA A 41 5.12 -9.23 -3.99
CA ALA A 41 5.59 -9.08 -2.63
C ALA A 41 6.37 -7.75 -2.46
N GLY A 42 6.73 -7.41 -1.21
CA GLY A 42 7.58 -6.27 -0.89
C GLY A 42 6.86 -4.92 -0.77
N ALA A 43 5.60 -4.83 -1.17
CA ALA A 43 4.73 -3.67 -0.95
C ALA A 43 3.28 -4.15 -0.72
N PRO A 44 2.44 -3.35 -0.05
CA PRO A 44 1.02 -3.64 0.06
C PRO A 44 0.36 -3.71 -1.33
N LEU A 45 -0.53 -4.68 -1.50
CA LEU A 45 -1.33 -4.84 -2.71
C LEU A 45 -2.76 -4.40 -2.43
N SER A 46 -3.27 -3.46 -3.23
CA SER A 46 -4.68 -3.03 -3.13
C SER A 46 -5.62 -4.21 -3.36
N ASP A 47 -6.58 -4.42 -2.46
CA ASP A 47 -7.58 -5.49 -2.58
C ASP A 47 -8.42 -5.34 -3.85
N THR A 48 -8.76 -4.12 -4.25
CA THR A 48 -9.50 -3.85 -5.48
C THR A 48 -8.73 -4.29 -6.72
N VAL A 49 -7.43 -3.99 -6.78
CA VAL A 49 -6.55 -4.40 -7.89
C VAL A 49 -6.38 -5.92 -7.89
N ASN A 50 -6.15 -6.51 -6.71
CA ASN A 50 -6.01 -7.95 -6.57
C ASN A 50 -7.29 -8.69 -7.01
N GLU A 51 -8.45 -8.24 -6.53
CA GLU A 51 -9.75 -8.81 -6.90
C GLU A 51 -10.00 -8.70 -8.41
N PHE A 52 -9.71 -7.56 -9.02
CA PHE A 52 -9.81 -7.38 -10.46
C PHE A 52 -8.93 -8.39 -11.21
N LEU A 53 -7.64 -8.47 -10.88
CA LEU A 53 -6.70 -9.36 -11.56
C LEU A 53 -7.10 -10.83 -11.40
N GLN A 54 -7.49 -11.26 -10.21
CA GLN A 54 -8.01 -12.61 -9.97
C GLN A 54 -9.30 -12.86 -10.77
N SER A 55 -10.19 -11.87 -10.90
CA SER A 55 -11.46 -12.00 -11.63
C SER A 55 -11.27 -12.21 -13.13
N VAL A 56 -10.23 -11.59 -13.71
CA VAL A 56 -9.88 -11.75 -15.13
C VAL A 56 -8.89 -12.92 -15.36
N ASN A 57 -8.79 -13.82 -14.40
CA ASN A 57 -7.94 -15.01 -14.43
C ASN A 57 -6.45 -14.72 -14.59
N ILE A 58 -5.97 -13.66 -13.95
CA ILE A 58 -4.56 -13.38 -13.71
C ILE A 58 -4.28 -13.77 -12.26
N PRO A 59 -3.76 -14.98 -11.99
CA PRO A 59 -3.61 -15.48 -10.62
C PRO A 59 -2.42 -14.81 -9.93
N ILE A 60 -2.74 -13.87 -9.06
CA ILE A 60 -1.76 -13.20 -8.21
C ILE A 60 -1.40 -14.12 -7.05
N ALA A 61 -0.13 -14.36 -6.90
CA ALA A 61 0.47 -15.09 -5.79
C ALA A 61 1.07 -14.07 -4.82
N TYR A 62 0.23 -13.52 -3.93
CA TYR A 62 0.65 -12.50 -2.98
C TYR A 62 1.34 -13.12 -1.78
N GLY A 63 2.47 -12.56 -1.37
CA GLY A 63 3.26 -13.05 -0.26
C GLY A 63 3.95 -11.95 0.52
N TYR A 64 4.33 -12.28 1.75
CA TYR A 64 5.02 -11.41 2.67
C TYR A 64 6.28 -12.08 3.20
N GLY A 65 7.30 -11.27 3.38
CA GLY A 65 8.56 -11.63 4.02
C GLY A 65 9.59 -10.53 3.89
N LEU A 66 10.74 -10.76 4.50
CA LEU A 66 11.86 -9.83 4.59
C LEU A 66 13.15 -10.53 4.10
N SER A 67 14.20 -9.78 3.86
CA SER A 67 15.53 -10.35 3.60
C SER A 67 15.99 -11.25 4.75
N GLU A 68 15.67 -10.85 5.97
CA GLU A 68 15.96 -11.56 7.21
C GLU A 68 15.20 -12.89 7.36
N THR A 69 14.14 -13.10 6.58
CA THR A 69 13.35 -14.33 6.56
C THR A 69 13.52 -15.12 5.27
N THR A 70 14.56 -14.83 4.48
CA THR A 70 14.84 -15.45 3.19
C THR A 70 13.60 -15.43 2.27
N ALA A 71 13.06 -14.23 2.11
CA ALA A 71 11.93 -13.81 1.29
C ALA A 71 10.53 -14.15 1.85
N THR A 72 10.22 -15.39 2.25
CA THR A 72 8.80 -15.76 2.42
C THR A 72 8.45 -16.26 3.82
N VAL A 73 7.56 -15.55 4.49
CA VAL A 73 6.92 -15.93 5.76
C VAL A 73 5.54 -16.54 5.50
N CYS A 74 4.77 -15.88 4.64
CA CYS A 74 3.45 -16.36 4.24
C CYS A 74 3.18 -16.07 2.77
N PHE A 75 2.22 -16.77 2.21
CA PHE A 75 1.91 -16.73 0.79
C PHE A 75 0.44 -17.10 0.54
N TYR A 76 -0.19 -16.55 -0.50
CA TYR A 76 -1.53 -16.97 -0.87
C TYR A 76 -1.54 -18.42 -1.31
N PRO A 77 -2.39 -19.28 -0.72
CA PRO A 77 -2.66 -20.58 -1.29
C PRO A 77 -3.32 -20.43 -2.67
N GLU A 78 -3.24 -21.47 -3.49
CA GLU A 78 -3.84 -21.46 -4.83
C GLU A 78 -5.36 -21.25 -4.78
N ILE A 79 -6.00 -21.75 -3.74
CA ILE A 79 -7.44 -21.63 -3.48
C ILE A 79 -7.66 -21.37 -1.99
N GLY A 80 -8.67 -20.56 -1.67
CA GLY A 80 -9.08 -20.32 -0.29
C GLY A 80 -8.41 -19.14 0.40
N PHE A 81 -7.57 -18.38 -0.30
CA PHE A 81 -6.98 -17.17 0.27
C PHE A 81 -8.05 -16.12 0.62
N GLN A 82 -7.75 -15.26 1.57
CA GLN A 82 -8.62 -14.16 1.99
C GLN A 82 -8.07 -12.83 1.47
N PHE A 83 -8.90 -12.05 0.79
CA PHE A 83 -8.57 -10.66 0.47
C PHE A 83 -8.32 -9.86 1.75
N GLY A 84 -7.42 -8.88 1.70
CA GLY A 84 -6.95 -8.14 2.87
C GLY A 84 -5.90 -8.87 3.71
N SER A 85 -5.67 -10.18 3.49
CA SER A 85 -4.57 -10.91 4.12
C SER A 85 -3.28 -10.79 3.30
N ILE A 86 -2.17 -11.18 3.90
CA ILE A 86 -0.87 -11.35 3.24
C ILE A 86 -0.51 -12.82 3.03
N GLY A 87 -1.48 -13.71 3.22
CA GLY A 87 -1.41 -15.13 2.94
C GLY A 87 -1.37 -16.05 4.16
N GLU A 88 -1.25 -17.34 3.91
CA GLU A 88 -1.08 -18.35 4.93
C GLU A 88 0.39 -18.55 5.26
N VAL A 89 0.66 -18.80 6.54
CA VAL A 89 2.02 -19.07 7.04
C VAL A 89 2.58 -20.31 6.34
N MET A 90 3.81 -20.18 5.84
CA MET A 90 4.50 -21.25 5.11
C MET A 90 4.81 -22.45 6.00
N PRO A 91 4.78 -23.68 5.46
CA PRO A 91 5.22 -24.87 6.17
C PRO A 91 6.65 -24.71 6.75
N GLY A 92 6.82 -25.06 8.02
CA GLY A 92 8.11 -24.95 8.73
C GLY A 92 8.45 -23.55 9.24
N VAL A 93 7.59 -22.55 9.02
CA VAL A 93 7.64 -21.23 9.64
C VAL A 93 6.64 -21.17 10.79
N GLN A 94 7.04 -20.58 11.90
CA GLN A 94 6.18 -20.28 13.04
C GLN A 94 5.99 -18.77 13.13
N VAL A 95 4.76 -18.34 13.28
CA VAL A 95 4.40 -16.93 13.47
C VAL A 95 3.63 -16.79 14.77
N LYS A 96 3.96 -15.78 15.55
CA LYS A 96 3.15 -15.32 16.68
C LYS A 96 3.04 -13.80 16.64
N ILE A 97 2.02 -13.27 17.30
CA ILE A 97 1.79 -11.83 17.44
C ILE A 97 2.16 -11.44 18.86
N ASP A 98 3.03 -10.43 18.98
CA ASP A 98 3.40 -9.84 20.29
C ASP A 98 2.16 -9.15 20.90
N PRO A 99 1.74 -9.53 22.12
CA PRO A 99 0.55 -8.95 22.73
C PRO A 99 0.72 -7.46 23.14
N GLY A 100 1.96 -6.97 23.22
CA GLY A 100 2.25 -5.60 23.67
C GLY A 100 2.09 -4.56 22.56
N ASN A 101 2.47 -4.90 21.34
CA ASN A 101 2.49 -3.95 20.21
C ASN A 101 1.99 -4.54 18.89
N ASN A 102 1.41 -5.74 18.92
CA ASN A 102 0.93 -6.49 17.76
C ASN A 102 2.03 -6.82 16.72
N GLU A 103 3.30 -6.82 17.12
CA GLU A 103 4.41 -7.13 16.23
C GLU A 103 4.32 -8.58 15.74
N ILE A 104 4.53 -8.77 14.45
CA ILE A 104 4.67 -10.09 13.82
C ILE A 104 6.04 -10.63 14.19
N LEU A 105 6.06 -11.74 14.91
CA LEU A 105 7.27 -12.45 15.33
C LEU A 105 7.39 -13.75 14.56
N VAL A 106 8.57 -14.01 13.98
CA VAL A 106 8.80 -15.13 13.06
C VAL A 106 9.92 -16.03 13.54
N LYS A 107 9.72 -17.35 13.47
CA LYS A 107 10.75 -18.35 13.76
C LYS A 107 10.70 -19.47 12.73
N GLY A 108 11.86 -19.93 12.27
CA GLY A 108 11.95 -21.01 11.30
C GLY A 108 13.33 -21.09 10.67
N LYS A 109 13.54 -22.13 9.86
CA LYS A 109 14.82 -22.35 9.17
C LYS A 109 15.15 -21.31 8.11
N THR A 110 14.17 -20.52 7.68
CA THR A 110 14.32 -19.43 6.71
C THR A 110 14.77 -18.13 7.35
N VAL A 111 14.70 -18.02 8.69
CA VAL A 111 15.14 -16.83 9.42
C VAL A 111 16.66 -16.80 9.49
N MET A 112 17.23 -15.63 9.24
CA MET A 112 18.69 -15.40 9.33
C MET A 112 19.26 -15.79 10.69
N SER A 113 20.54 -16.13 10.74
CA SER A 113 21.28 -16.33 11.99
C SER A 113 21.67 -15.02 12.68
N GLY A 114 21.72 -13.92 11.93
CA GLY A 114 22.06 -12.60 12.45
C GLY A 114 22.61 -11.66 11.39
N TYR A 115 22.86 -10.42 11.79
CA TYR A 115 23.49 -9.40 10.95
C TYR A 115 25.02 -9.54 10.98
N TYR A 116 25.63 -9.48 9.80
CA TYR A 116 27.08 -9.61 9.67
C TYR A 116 27.83 -8.52 10.45
N ASN A 117 28.77 -8.92 11.32
CA ASN A 117 29.57 -8.05 12.20
C ASN A 117 28.73 -7.10 13.09
N LYS A 118 27.48 -7.46 13.43
CA LYS A 118 26.57 -6.65 14.25
C LYS A 118 25.92 -7.49 15.37
N PRO A 119 26.66 -7.93 16.37
CA PRO A 119 26.14 -8.81 17.42
C PRO A 119 25.06 -8.15 18.28
N GLU A 120 25.20 -6.86 18.59
CA GLU A 120 24.22 -6.14 19.41
C GLU A 120 22.90 -5.94 18.68
N GLU A 121 22.93 -5.57 17.37
CA GLU A 121 21.75 -5.47 16.53
C GLU A 121 21.08 -6.83 16.34
N THR A 122 21.89 -7.88 16.19
CA THR A 122 21.39 -9.26 16.11
C THR A 122 20.65 -9.64 17.39
N LYS A 123 21.25 -9.37 18.57
CA LYS A 123 20.62 -9.66 19.85
C LYS A 123 19.27 -8.94 20.02
N ARG A 124 19.18 -7.67 19.58
CA ARG A 124 17.94 -6.88 19.65
C ARG A 124 16.87 -7.35 18.65
N ALA A 125 17.31 -7.96 17.54
CA ALA A 125 16.40 -8.45 16.49
C ALA A 125 15.67 -9.73 16.88
N PHE A 126 16.04 -10.40 17.98
CA PHE A 126 15.40 -11.62 18.44
C PHE A 126 14.81 -11.46 19.83
N THR A 127 13.73 -12.19 20.07
CA THR A 127 13.16 -12.35 21.41
C THR A 127 13.96 -13.39 22.19
N GLU A 128 13.78 -13.45 23.52
CA GLU A 128 14.46 -14.45 24.39
C GLU A 128 14.15 -15.90 23.98
N ASP A 129 12.94 -16.17 23.47
CA ASP A 129 12.51 -17.47 22.97
C ASP A 129 12.86 -17.72 21.48
N GLY A 130 13.68 -16.83 20.89
CA GLY A 130 14.32 -17.00 19.59
C GLY A 130 13.42 -16.71 18.40
N PHE A 131 12.39 -15.88 18.54
CA PHE A 131 11.65 -15.34 17.41
C PHE A 131 12.30 -14.05 16.91
N PHE A 132 12.39 -13.92 15.61
CA PHE A 132 12.82 -12.70 14.93
C PHE A 132 11.72 -11.64 14.99
N ARG A 133 12.11 -10.42 15.36
CA ARG A 133 11.25 -9.23 15.38
C ARG A 133 11.23 -8.59 14.01
N THR A 134 10.08 -8.65 13.33
CA THR A 134 9.97 -8.11 11.95
C THR A 134 9.91 -6.59 11.91
N GLY A 135 9.48 -5.95 12.98
CA GLY A 135 9.14 -4.53 13.01
C GLY A 135 7.84 -4.19 12.28
N ASP A 136 7.11 -5.20 11.87
CA ASP A 136 5.81 -5.09 11.21
C ASP A 136 4.72 -5.54 12.18
N ALA A 137 3.60 -4.82 12.26
CA ALA A 137 2.44 -5.19 13.06
C ALA A 137 1.41 -5.93 12.22
N GLY A 138 0.67 -6.82 12.87
CA GLY A 138 -0.35 -7.60 12.20
C GLY A 138 -1.21 -8.41 13.15
N ARG A 139 -2.08 -9.25 12.58
CA ARG A 139 -2.89 -10.21 13.30
C ARG A 139 -2.88 -11.56 12.59
N LEU A 140 -3.02 -12.63 13.36
CA LEU A 140 -3.07 -13.99 12.87
C LEU A 140 -4.47 -14.57 13.14
N GLU A 141 -5.15 -15.03 12.09
CA GLU A 141 -6.45 -15.70 12.17
C GLU A 141 -6.30 -17.15 11.67
N GLY A 142 -6.24 -18.11 12.60
CA GLY A 142 -5.85 -19.48 12.27
C GLY A 142 -4.43 -19.52 11.71
N ASN A 143 -4.27 -19.85 10.43
CA ASN A 143 -2.99 -19.84 9.72
C ASN A 143 -2.84 -18.65 8.75
N THR A 144 -3.85 -17.78 8.67
CA THR A 144 -3.86 -16.61 7.77
C THR A 144 -3.31 -15.38 8.47
N LEU A 145 -2.28 -14.77 7.90
CA LEU A 145 -1.64 -13.57 8.43
C LEU A 145 -2.19 -12.32 7.74
N PHE A 146 -2.45 -11.30 8.54
CA PHE A 146 -2.87 -9.98 8.08
C PHE A 146 -1.83 -8.96 8.52
N PHE A 147 -1.32 -8.21 7.57
CA PHE A 147 -0.45 -7.08 7.84
C PHE A 147 -1.31 -5.86 8.21
N THR A 148 -0.91 -5.13 9.22
CA THR A 148 -1.58 -3.88 9.61
C THR A 148 -0.73 -2.69 9.21
N GLU A 149 0.53 -2.67 9.66
CA GLU A 149 1.40 -1.50 9.49
C GLU A 149 2.85 -1.83 9.85
N ARG A 150 3.75 -0.94 9.49
CA ARG A 150 5.14 -1.02 9.95
C ARG A 150 5.29 -0.21 11.24
N ILE A 151 5.71 -0.84 12.33
CA ILE A 151 5.76 -0.23 13.67
C ILE A 151 6.62 1.04 13.68
N LYS A 152 7.75 1.04 12.95
CA LYS A 152 8.65 2.20 12.87
C LYS A 152 8.12 3.33 11.98
N ASP A 153 7.15 3.03 11.12
CA ASP A 153 6.58 3.99 10.17
C ASP A 153 5.27 4.61 10.72
N LEU A 154 4.84 4.16 11.92
CA LEU A 154 3.72 4.78 12.62
C LEU A 154 4.05 6.22 12.99
N TYR A 155 3.12 7.09 12.70
CA TYR A 155 3.13 8.46 13.21
C TYR A 155 2.37 8.55 14.52
N LYS A 156 2.93 9.26 15.47
CA LYS A 156 2.23 9.63 16.70
C LYS A 156 1.83 11.09 16.60
N THR A 157 0.54 11.37 16.43
CA THR A 157 0.03 12.74 16.43
C THR A 157 0.27 13.43 17.76
N SER A 158 0.25 14.77 17.80
CA SER A 158 0.40 15.54 19.04
C SER A 158 -0.69 15.21 20.07
N ASN A 159 -1.84 14.67 19.64
CA ASN A 159 -2.92 14.18 20.50
C ASN A 159 -2.72 12.73 20.97
N GLY A 160 -1.55 12.14 20.72
CA GLY A 160 -1.19 10.79 21.16
C GLY A 160 -1.83 9.64 20.38
N LYS A 161 -2.50 9.91 19.25
CA LYS A 161 -3.06 8.88 18.38
C LYS A 161 -1.99 8.38 17.43
N TYR A 162 -1.95 7.06 17.24
CA TYR A 162 -1.10 6.44 16.23
C TYR A 162 -1.86 6.35 14.90
N ILE A 163 -1.19 6.69 13.82
CA ILE A 163 -1.70 6.58 12.44
C ILE A 163 -0.70 5.81 11.59
N ALA A 164 -1.21 5.04 10.65
CA ALA A 164 -0.44 4.31 9.65
C ALA A 164 -0.42 5.09 8.33
N PRO A 165 0.60 5.90 8.03
CA PRO A 165 0.61 6.75 6.84
C PRO A 165 0.49 5.94 5.54
N GLN A 166 1.15 4.76 5.47
CA GLN A 166 1.08 3.91 4.28
C GLN A 166 -0.33 3.36 4.02
N ALA A 167 -1.11 3.06 5.07
CA ALA A 167 -2.49 2.60 4.91
C ALA A 167 -3.38 3.72 4.34
N ILE A 168 -3.20 4.96 4.79
CA ILE A 168 -3.92 6.13 4.27
C ILE A 168 -3.51 6.38 2.82
N GLU A 169 -2.22 6.36 2.52
CA GLU A 169 -1.67 6.52 1.16
C GLU A 169 -2.24 5.47 0.20
N MET A 170 -2.35 4.22 0.63
CA MET A 170 -2.92 3.14 -0.17
C MET A 170 -4.41 3.35 -0.47
N VAL A 171 -5.18 3.86 0.49
CA VAL A 171 -6.60 4.21 0.28
C VAL A 171 -6.71 5.31 -0.78
N MET A 172 -5.87 6.34 -0.71
CA MET A 172 -5.87 7.46 -1.66
C MET A 172 -5.37 7.07 -3.05
N SER A 173 -4.40 6.16 -3.15
CA SER A 173 -3.87 5.68 -4.44
C SER A 173 -4.89 4.89 -5.28
N GLY A 174 -6.03 4.55 -4.71
CA GLY A 174 -7.18 4.00 -5.44
C GLY A 174 -7.88 5.01 -6.35
N ASP A 175 -7.59 6.30 -6.22
CA ASP A 175 -8.16 7.36 -7.04
C ASP A 175 -7.35 7.61 -8.33
N ASN A 176 -8.04 7.66 -9.47
CA ASN A 176 -7.41 7.85 -10.78
C ASN A 176 -6.76 9.23 -10.97
N TYR A 177 -7.12 10.22 -10.16
CA TYR A 177 -6.57 11.58 -10.23
C TYR A 177 -5.43 11.84 -9.22
N ILE A 178 -5.12 10.85 -8.37
CA ILE A 178 -4.01 10.91 -7.42
C ILE A 178 -2.92 9.94 -7.90
N GLU A 179 -1.83 10.48 -8.43
CA GLU A 179 -0.71 9.67 -8.92
C GLU A 179 0.25 9.29 -7.79
N GLN A 180 0.60 10.26 -6.95
CA GLN A 180 1.48 10.03 -5.80
C GLN A 180 0.97 10.82 -4.60
N ILE A 181 1.20 10.29 -3.42
CA ILE A 181 0.79 10.93 -2.17
C ILE A 181 1.81 10.68 -1.07
N ALA A 182 2.09 11.68 -0.26
CA ALA A 182 2.87 11.56 0.96
C ALA A 182 2.03 12.09 2.14
N VAL A 183 1.67 11.20 3.05
CA VAL A 183 0.92 11.56 4.27
C VAL A 183 1.88 12.12 5.32
N ILE A 184 1.48 13.22 5.92
CA ILE A 184 2.19 13.96 6.98
C ILE A 184 1.33 13.93 8.24
N GLY A 185 1.92 13.66 9.41
CA GLY A 185 1.12 13.60 10.64
C GLY A 185 1.93 13.39 11.92
N ASP A 186 3.23 13.05 11.79
CA ASP A 186 4.06 12.82 12.98
C ASP A 186 4.25 14.10 13.79
N GLN A 187 3.92 14.02 15.09
CA GLN A 187 3.92 15.16 16.03
C GLN A 187 3.01 16.33 15.61
N ARG A 188 2.08 16.13 14.67
CA ARG A 188 1.17 17.17 14.17
C ARG A 188 -0.21 17.08 14.80
N LYS A 189 -0.97 18.20 14.81
CA LYS A 189 -2.33 18.28 15.36
C LYS A 189 -3.34 17.42 14.60
N PHE A 190 -3.12 17.23 13.30
CA PHE A 190 -3.97 16.45 12.39
C PHE A 190 -3.15 15.89 11.23
N VAL A 191 -3.76 15.00 10.46
CA VAL A 191 -3.17 14.43 9.25
C VAL A 191 -3.31 15.41 8.08
N SER A 192 -2.22 15.64 7.37
CA SER A 192 -2.19 16.37 6.09
C SER A 192 -1.49 15.53 5.01
N ALA A 193 -1.52 15.98 3.77
CA ALA A 193 -0.88 15.28 2.67
C ALA A 193 -0.28 16.23 1.62
N LEU A 194 0.82 15.77 1.02
CA LEU A 194 1.31 16.28 -0.27
C LEU A 194 0.78 15.36 -1.35
N ILE A 195 0.11 15.90 -2.36
CA ILE A 195 -0.53 15.12 -3.43
C ILE A 195 0.03 15.57 -4.77
N VAL A 196 0.53 14.62 -5.54
CA VAL A 196 0.84 14.79 -6.96
C VAL A 196 -0.36 14.29 -7.77
N PRO A 197 -1.05 15.18 -8.49
CA PRO A 197 -2.15 14.77 -9.35
C PRO A 197 -1.69 13.93 -10.55
N ALA A 198 -2.56 13.05 -11.04
CA ALA A 198 -2.39 12.39 -12.33
C ALA A 198 -2.61 13.42 -13.46
N TYR A 199 -1.57 14.13 -13.83
CA TYR A 199 -1.62 15.29 -14.73
C TYR A 199 -2.34 15.03 -16.06
N PRO A 200 -2.13 13.90 -16.76
CA PRO A 200 -2.84 13.66 -18.02
C PRO A 200 -4.37 13.66 -17.85
N LEU A 201 -4.88 13.19 -16.72
CA LEU A 201 -6.31 13.19 -16.41
C LEU A 201 -6.78 14.54 -15.89
N LEU A 202 -5.98 15.19 -15.06
CA LEU A 202 -6.32 16.50 -14.49
C LEU A 202 -6.35 17.60 -15.55
N GLU A 203 -5.38 17.63 -16.46
CA GLU A 203 -5.30 18.58 -17.59
C GLU A 203 -6.49 18.39 -18.55
N LYS A 204 -6.87 17.12 -18.81
CA LYS A 204 -8.09 16.81 -19.57
C LYS A 204 -9.34 17.31 -18.86
N TYR A 205 -9.48 17.05 -17.56
CA TYR A 205 -10.61 17.55 -16.76
C TYR A 205 -10.69 19.08 -16.78
N ALA A 206 -9.56 19.78 -16.62
CA ALA A 206 -9.50 21.23 -16.68
C ALA A 206 -10.01 21.77 -18.04
N GLY A 207 -9.58 21.15 -19.14
CA GLY A 207 -10.07 21.48 -20.48
C GLY A 207 -11.58 21.27 -20.65
N GLU A 208 -12.12 20.15 -20.16
CA GLU A 208 -13.56 19.87 -20.20
C GLU A 208 -14.39 20.88 -19.37
N LYS A 209 -13.77 21.45 -18.32
CA LYS A 209 -14.40 22.47 -17.46
C LYS A 209 -14.13 23.91 -17.90
N GLY A 210 -13.36 24.13 -18.97
CA GLY A 210 -13.00 25.45 -19.44
C GLY A 210 -12.05 26.21 -18.50
N ILE A 211 -11.29 25.48 -17.66
CA ILE A 211 -10.27 26.05 -16.78
C ILE A 211 -9.00 26.24 -17.60
N SER A 212 -8.63 27.50 -17.83
CA SER A 212 -7.36 27.87 -18.49
C SER A 212 -6.22 27.87 -17.46
N PHE A 213 -5.03 27.46 -17.90
CA PHE A 213 -3.78 27.51 -17.14
C PHE A 213 -2.61 27.55 -18.09
N GLU A 214 -1.53 28.20 -17.71
CA GLU A 214 -0.31 28.28 -18.50
C GLU A 214 0.76 27.30 -18.03
N SER A 215 0.67 26.89 -16.77
CA SER A 215 1.61 25.92 -16.15
C SER A 215 0.92 25.03 -15.11
N ARG A 216 1.61 23.95 -14.70
CA ARG A 216 1.13 23.08 -13.63
C ARG A 216 1.09 23.78 -12.28
N GLU A 217 2.02 24.71 -12.03
CA GLU A 217 2.05 25.56 -10.83
C GLU A 217 0.80 26.43 -10.70
N GLU A 218 0.26 26.90 -11.83
CA GLU A 218 -1.00 27.65 -11.87
C GLU A 218 -2.19 26.68 -11.66
N LEU A 219 -2.17 25.56 -12.36
CA LEU A 219 -3.24 24.55 -12.29
C LEU A 219 -3.46 24.05 -10.85
N VAL A 220 -2.39 23.73 -10.11
CA VAL A 220 -2.50 23.21 -8.73
C VAL A 220 -2.95 24.28 -7.72
N LYS A 221 -2.88 25.56 -8.06
CA LYS A 221 -3.38 26.69 -7.24
C LYS A 221 -4.81 27.09 -7.58
N ASN A 222 -5.36 26.56 -8.67
CA ASN A 222 -6.73 26.86 -9.08
C ASN A 222 -7.73 26.32 -8.07
N LYS A 223 -8.63 27.18 -7.60
CA LYS A 223 -9.60 26.83 -6.54
C LYS A 223 -10.58 25.73 -6.94
N ASP A 224 -10.96 25.65 -8.20
CA ASP A 224 -11.89 24.62 -8.69
C ASP A 224 -11.20 23.27 -8.79
N ILE A 225 -9.91 23.24 -9.14
CA ILE A 225 -9.07 22.06 -9.11
C ILE A 225 -8.86 21.57 -7.67
N ILE A 226 -8.55 22.47 -6.75
CA ILE A 226 -8.40 22.11 -5.34
C ILE A 226 -9.69 21.51 -4.78
N ARG A 227 -10.85 22.14 -5.02
CA ARG A 227 -12.17 21.61 -4.63
C ARG A 227 -12.48 20.26 -5.26
N PHE A 228 -12.10 20.07 -6.51
CA PHE A 228 -12.29 18.80 -7.20
C PHE A 228 -11.48 17.67 -6.52
N ILE A 229 -10.21 17.90 -6.23
CA ILE A 229 -9.37 16.91 -5.52
C ILE A 229 -9.85 16.70 -4.07
N GLU A 230 -10.27 17.79 -3.38
CA GLU A 230 -10.83 17.69 -2.03
C GLU A 230 -12.04 16.74 -1.96
N ALA A 231 -12.97 16.86 -2.90
CA ALA A 231 -14.14 15.99 -2.99
C ALA A 231 -13.73 14.51 -3.19
N ARG A 232 -12.66 14.24 -3.94
CA ARG A 232 -12.12 12.90 -4.15
C ARG A 232 -11.46 12.34 -2.90
N VAL A 233 -10.65 13.16 -2.22
CA VAL A 233 -10.06 12.80 -0.92
C VAL A 233 -11.15 12.47 0.09
N GLU A 234 -12.21 13.29 0.19
CA GLU A 234 -13.34 13.04 1.10
C GLU A 234 -14.07 11.73 0.75
N GLU A 235 -14.23 11.41 -0.52
CA GLU A 235 -14.87 10.17 -0.96
C GLU A 235 -14.08 8.93 -0.50
N HIS A 236 -12.76 8.94 -0.72
CA HIS A 236 -11.91 7.80 -0.39
C HIS A 236 -11.71 7.60 1.12
N GLN A 237 -11.73 8.68 1.90
CA GLN A 237 -11.50 8.61 3.35
C GLN A 237 -12.77 8.38 4.19
N LYS A 238 -13.93 8.09 3.57
CA LYS A 238 -15.21 7.90 4.31
C LYS A 238 -15.10 6.86 5.42
N ASN A 239 -14.39 5.79 5.17
CA ASN A 239 -14.24 4.65 6.09
C ASN A 239 -13.06 4.78 7.06
N LEU A 240 -12.24 5.82 6.94
CA LEU A 240 -11.15 6.07 7.88
C LEU A 240 -11.68 6.67 9.19
N ALA A 241 -10.98 6.36 10.29
CA ALA A 241 -11.27 6.98 11.57
C ALA A 241 -11.04 8.51 11.50
N SER A 242 -11.76 9.28 12.30
CA SER A 242 -11.73 10.75 12.24
C SER A 242 -10.34 11.36 12.40
N TYR A 243 -9.48 10.71 13.18
CA TYR A 243 -8.09 11.11 13.42
C TYR A 243 -7.12 10.70 12.32
N GLU A 244 -7.51 9.79 11.41
CA GLU A 244 -6.74 9.35 10.25
C GLU A 244 -7.07 10.14 8.99
N LYS A 245 -8.16 10.91 9.00
CA LYS A 245 -8.61 11.68 7.85
C LYS A 245 -7.68 12.84 7.55
N ILE A 246 -7.30 12.97 6.29
CA ILE A 246 -6.55 14.10 5.76
C ILE A 246 -7.42 15.37 5.92
N LYS A 247 -6.94 16.34 6.69
CA LYS A 247 -7.64 17.59 6.96
C LYS A 247 -7.23 18.73 6.03
N ARG A 248 -5.99 18.73 5.61
CA ARG A 248 -5.43 19.69 4.66
C ARG A 248 -4.47 18.97 3.71
N PHE A 249 -4.34 19.46 2.51
CA PHE A 249 -3.37 18.96 1.55
C PHE A 249 -2.82 20.09 0.69
N THR A 250 -1.65 19.83 0.10
CA THR A 250 -1.04 20.69 -0.93
C THR A 250 -0.85 19.87 -2.18
N LEU A 251 -1.30 20.42 -3.33
CA LEU A 251 -1.04 19.85 -4.64
C LEU A 251 0.35 20.26 -5.10
N LEU A 252 1.13 19.28 -5.54
CA LEU A 252 2.48 19.52 -6.04
C LEU A 252 2.50 19.54 -7.57
N PRO A 253 3.16 20.52 -8.21
CA PRO A 253 3.25 20.60 -9.67
C PRO A 253 4.16 19.52 -10.27
N GLU A 254 5.13 19.05 -9.50
CA GLU A 254 6.12 18.08 -9.95
C GLU A 254 5.98 16.72 -9.21
N PRO A 255 6.23 15.61 -9.91
CA PRO A 255 6.19 14.29 -9.28
C PRO A 255 7.38 14.06 -8.34
N PHE A 256 7.21 13.13 -7.40
CA PHE A 256 8.33 12.60 -6.64
C PHE A 256 9.23 11.77 -7.55
N MET A 257 10.54 12.04 -7.51
CA MET A 257 11.53 11.46 -8.42
C MET A 257 12.26 10.27 -7.80
N MET A 258 12.48 9.23 -8.61
CA MET A 258 13.34 8.10 -8.25
C MET A 258 14.78 8.59 -8.00
N GLY A 259 15.42 8.05 -6.99
CA GLY A 259 16.76 8.48 -6.55
C GLY A 259 16.74 9.75 -5.68
N CYS A 260 15.64 10.49 -5.63
CA CYS A 260 15.43 11.66 -4.79
C CYS A 260 14.41 11.37 -3.68
N GLU A 261 13.13 11.67 -3.88
CA GLU A 261 12.05 11.41 -2.92
C GLU A 261 11.63 9.95 -2.88
N LEU A 262 11.94 9.19 -3.94
CA LEU A 262 11.64 7.76 -4.03
C LEU A 262 12.93 6.94 -4.04
N THR A 263 12.85 5.74 -3.46
CA THR A 263 13.86 4.70 -3.63
C THR A 263 13.78 4.08 -5.04
N ASP A 264 14.76 3.25 -5.41
CA ASP A 264 14.73 2.49 -6.67
C ASP A 264 13.53 1.52 -6.77
N THR A 265 12.91 1.19 -5.63
CA THR A 265 11.68 0.39 -5.55
C THR A 265 10.43 1.24 -5.37
N LEU A 266 10.50 2.53 -5.70
CA LEU A 266 9.41 3.53 -5.67
C LEU A 266 8.78 3.73 -4.27
N LYS A 267 9.51 3.45 -3.19
CA LYS A 267 9.07 3.74 -1.82
C LYS A 267 9.47 5.16 -1.43
N LEU A 268 8.57 5.88 -0.75
CA LEU A 268 8.83 7.24 -0.26
C LEU A 268 10.01 7.27 0.72
N ARG A 269 10.95 8.16 0.45
CA ARG A 269 12.03 8.55 1.36
C ARG A 269 11.54 9.69 2.23
N ARG A 270 10.75 9.36 3.23
CA ARG A 270 10.04 10.34 4.07
C ARG A 270 10.90 11.48 4.61
N PRO A 271 12.14 11.23 5.14
CA PRO A 271 12.98 12.34 5.59
C PRO A 271 13.31 13.34 4.47
N VAL A 272 13.51 12.86 3.24
CA VAL A 272 13.80 13.72 2.08
C VAL A 272 12.57 14.55 1.72
N VAL A 273 11.38 13.92 1.69
CA VAL A 273 10.11 14.63 1.43
C VAL A 273 9.86 15.70 2.48
N LEU A 274 9.99 15.37 3.77
CA LEU A 274 9.80 16.32 4.86
C LEU A 274 10.74 17.51 4.79
N GLN A 275 11.99 17.29 4.38
CA GLN A 275 12.98 18.35 4.24
C GLN A 275 12.73 19.21 3.01
N LYS A 276 12.48 18.59 1.86
CA LYS A 276 12.31 19.31 0.57
C LYS A 276 11.06 20.18 0.56
N TYR A 277 9.97 19.70 1.13
CA TYR A 277 8.66 20.37 1.11
C TYR A 277 8.30 20.97 2.50
N ALA A 278 9.32 21.36 3.27
CA ALA A 278 9.10 21.89 4.62
C ALA A 278 8.17 23.12 4.62
N THR A 279 8.33 24.01 3.66
CA THR A 279 7.52 25.24 3.54
C THR A 279 6.05 24.93 3.27
N GLU A 280 5.78 24.05 2.32
CA GLU A 280 4.43 23.61 1.95
C GLU A 280 3.76 22.85 3.11
N ILE A 281 4.55 22.06 3.82
CA ILE A 281 4.09 21.32 4.98
C ILE A 281 3.72 22.28 6.12
N GLU A 282 4.58 23.21 6.49
CA GLU A 282 4.28 24.18 7.58
C GLU A 282 3.05 25.03 7.24
N ALA A 283 2.92 25.49 5.98
CA ALA A 283 1.77 26.27 5.55
C ALA A 283 0.43 25.53 5.75
N MET A 284 0.42 24.19 5.72
CA MET A 284 -0.79 23.43 6.00
C MET A 284 -1.19 23.46 7.50
N TYR A 285 -0.28 23.81 8.40
CA TYR A 285 -0.50 23.84 9.85
C TYR A 285 -0.59 25.26 10.43
N GLU A 286 -0.30 26.27 9.62
CA GLU A 286 -0.56 27.68 9.96
C GLU A 286 -2.08 27.93 10.02
N GLU A 287 -2.55 28.75 11.00
CA GLU A 287 -3.97 29.03 11.22
C GLU A 287 -4.58 29.99 10.20
#